data_32a645b9b13623d79bcd3d8ac06ab882
#
_entry.id   32a645b9b13623d79bcd3d8ac06ab882
#
_cell.length_a   1.000
_cell.length_b   1.000
_cell.length_c   1.000
_cell.angle_alpha   90.00
_cell.angle_beta   90.00
_cell.angle_gamma   90.00
#
_symmetry.space_group_name_H-M   'P 1'
#
loop_
_entity.id
_entity.type
_entity.pdbx_description
1 polymer ?
#
loop_
_entity_poly.entity_id
_entity_poly.type
_entity_poly.pdbx_seq_one_letter_code
_entity_poly.pdbx_strand_id
1 'polypeptide(L)'
;EKYVNYNEVEQKFILVSKEVKDKKILKSLKKFEQVKVAEIARSRDEYFKLICSFIKKHKGVFITIDYGYKNPPNHLSLQTIYQHKKTHLFENIGNQDITAHVNFDKLISIANNYNLKIETFCSQKDFLISCGIKERKKNLLKNKNDKTIKKINAEYNRLVDDSQMGKM
;
A
#
# COMPACT_ATOMS: atom_id res chain seq x y z
N GLU A 1 3.39 -19.46 8.81
CA GLU A 1 2.55 -18.94 7.73
C GLU A 1 1.07 -19.00 8.13
N LYS A 2 0.26 -18.01 7.73
CA LYS A 2 -1.19 -17.99 8.00
C LYS A 2 -1.94 -18.65 6.85
N TYR A 3 -2.87 -19.54 7.21
CA TYR A 3 -3.78 -20.22 6.28
C TYR A 3 -5.23 -19.99 6.68
N VAL A 4 -6.11 -19.99 5.70
CA VAL A 4 -7.56 -20.05 5.94
C VAL A 4 -7.94 -21.51 6.16
N ASN A 5 -8.69 -21.77 7.20
CA ASN A 5 -9.28 -23.07 7.48
C ASN A 5 -10.77 -22.88 7.83
N TYR A 6 -11.56 -23.92 7.66
CA TYR A 6 -12.96 -23.94 8.07
C TYR A 6 -13.10 -24.72 9.39
N ASN A 7 -13.68 -24.10 10.39
CA ASN A 7 -14.01 -24.75 11.65
C ASN A 7 -15.44 -25.31 11.55
N GLU A 8 -15.56 -26.62 11.44
CA GLU A 8 -16.85 -27.30 11.28
C GLU A 8 -17.75 -27.16 12.51
N VAL A 9 -17.17 -27.09 13.71
CA VAL A 9 -17.92 -26.97 14.97
C VAL A 9 -18.57 -25.60 15.09
N GLU A 10 -17.78 -24.56 14.77
CA GLU A 10 -18.26 -23.17 14.85
C GLU A 10 -18.86 -22.66 13.53
N GLN A 11 -18.86 -23.50 12.49
CA GLN A 11 -19.33 -23.21 11.13
C GLN A 11 -18.81 -21.89 10.57
N LYS A 12 -17.50 -21.61 10.78
CA LYS A 12 -16.88 -20.36 10.32
C LYS A 12 -15.46 -20.57 9.81
N PHE A 13 -15.02 -19.65 8.95
CA PHE A 13 -13.62 -19.57 8.55
C PHE A 13 -12.75 -18.97 9.65
N ILE A 14 -11.56 -19.52 9.82
CA ILE A 14 -10.56 -19.06 10.79
C ILE A 14 -9.17 -18.98 10.15
N LEU A 15 -8.28 -18.14 10.72
CA LEU A 15 -6.88 -18.16 10.39
C LEU A 15 -6.13 -19.11 11.31
N VAL A 16 -5.47 -20.09 10.74
CA VAL A 16 -4.57 -21.01 11.45
C VAL A 16 -3.11 -20.73 11.11
N SER A 17 -2.21 -20.96 12.07
CA SER A 17 -0.78 -20.84 11.85
C SER A 17 -0.18 -22.21 11.58
N LYS A 18 0.64 -22.32 10.53
CA LYS A 18 1.42 -23.52 10.22
C LYS A 18 2.89 -23.15 10.06
N GLU A 19 3.76 -24.12 10.31
CA GLU A 19 5.18 -23.97 10.04
C GLU A 19 5.45 -23.74 8.55
N VAL A 20 6.41 -22.84 8.26
CA VAL A 20 6.81 -22.56 6.87
C VAL A 20 7.76 -23.65 6.40
N LYS A 21 7.35 -24.45 5.42
CA LYS A 21 8.17 -25.52 4.81
C LYS A 21 8.78 -25.13 3.46
N ASP A 22 8.25 -24.10 2.80
CA ASP A 22 8.75 -23.64 1.51
C ASP A 22 10.12 -22.99 1.65
N LYS A 23 11.14 -23.62 1.08
CA LYS A 23 12.54 -23.18 1.11
C LYS A 23 12.74 -21.77 0.52
N LYS A 24 11.90 -21.37 -0.48
CA LYS A 24 11.96 -20.04 -1.08
C LYS A 24 11.43 -18.97 -0.12
N ILE A 25 10.36 -19.28 0.62
CA ILE A 25 9.86 -18.40 1.69
C ILE A 25 10.91 -18.29 2.79
N LEU A 26 11.42 -19.39 3.30
CA LEU A 26 12.46 -19.42 4.35
C LEU A 26 13.68 -18.58 3.97
N LYS A 27 14.16 -18.68 2.71
CA LYS A 27 15.26 -17.84 2.20
C LYS A 27 14.90 -16.35 2.22
N SER A 28 13.65 -16.01 1.90
CA SER A 28 13.16 -14.62 1.93
C SER A 28 13.07 -14.09 3.35
N LEU A 29 12.69 -14.95 4.31
CA LEU A 29 12.53 -14.59 5.72
C LEU A 29 13.86 -14.28 6.43
N LYS A 30 14.98 -14.83 5.98
CA LYS A 30 16.31 -14.50 6.55
C LYS A 30 16.64 -13.00 6.56
N LYS A 31 16.01 -12.21 5.69
CA LYS A 31 16.14 -10.74 5.68
C LYS A 31 15.29 -10.03 6.74
N PHE A 32 14.44 -10.76 7.45
CA PHE A 32 13.46 -10.25 8.40
C PHE A 32 13.68 -10.80 9.83
N GLU A 33 14.90 -11.17 10.20
CA GLU A 33 15.23 -11.81 11.49
C GLU A 33 14.78 -10.99 12.71
N GLN A 34 14.58 -9.67 12.54
CA GLN A 34 14.15 -8.78 13.62
C GLN A 34 12.67 -8.39 13.55
N VAL A 35 11.90 -8.92 12.60
CA VAL A 35 10.49 -8.54 12.42
C VAL A 35 9.56 -9.65 12.89
N LYS A 36 8.56 -9.30 13.69
CA LYS A 36 7.57 -10.27 14.19
C LYS A 36 6.65 -10.81 13.08
N VAL A 37 6.46 -10.03 12.01
CA VAL A 37 5.56 -10.33 10.91
C VAL A 37 6.23 -9.96 9.59
N ALA A 38 6.24 -10.88 8.63
CA ALA A 38 6.69 -10.63 7.27
C ALA A 38 5.56 -10.90 6.28
N GLU A 39 5.25 -9.92 5.43
CA GLU A 39 4.28 -10.04 4.34
C GLU A 39 5.02 -10.23 3.02
N ILE A 40 4.75 -11.36 2.34
CA ILE A 40 5.42 -11.74 1.10
C ILE A 40 4.40 -11.80 -0.04
N ALA A 41 4.53 -10.92 -1.02
CA ALA A 41 3.67 -10.82 -2.18
C ALA A 41 4.41 -11.24 -3.46
N ARG A 42 4.52 -12.56 -3.70
CA ARG A 42 5.29 -13.11 -4.83
C ARG A 42 4.76 -12.65 -6.19
N SER A 43 3.45 -12.73 -6.40
CA SER A 43 2.83 -12.35 -7.69
C SER A 43 3.07 -10.87 -7.99
N ARG A 44 2.94 -9.98 -7.00
CA ARG A 44 3.26 -8.56 -7.14
C ARG A 44 4.73 -8.37 -7.55
N ASP A 45 5.65 -9.06 -6.87
CA ASP A 45 7.09 -8.93 -7.11
C ASP A 45 7.45 -9.42 -8.51
N GLU A 46 6.85 -10.52 -8.98
CA GLU A 46 7.06 -11.06 -10.33
C GLU A 46 6.49 -10.12 -11.40
N TYR A 47 5.27 -9.62 -11.19
CA TYR A 47 4.67 -8.64 -12.10
C TYR A 47 5.50 -7.35 -12.19
N PHE A 48 6.00 -6.87 -11.06
CA PHE A 48 6.85 -5.67 -11.06
C PHE A 48 8.19 -5.90 -11.77
N LYS A 49 8.76 -7.10 -11.73
CA LYS A 49 9.95 -7.44 -12.55
C LYS A 49 9.67 -7.32 -14.05
N LEU A 50 8.47 -7.72 -14.50
CA LEU A 50 8.08 -7.54 -15.91
C LEU A 50 8.03 -6.06 -16.29
N ILE A 51 7.45 -5.21 -15.42
CA ILE A 51 7.42 -3.76 -15.61
C ILE A 51 8.86 -3.21 -15.67
N CYS A 52 9.72 -3.58 -14.73
CA CYS A 52 11.12 -3.15 -14.72
C CYS A 52 11.86 -3.56 -16.01
N SER A 53 11.67 -4.79 -16.46
CA SER A 53 12.24 -5.29 -17.72
C SER A 53 11.77 -4.46 -18.93
N PHE A 54 10.48 -4.16 -18.98
CA PHE A 54 9.89 -3.34 -20.03
C PHE A 54 10.47 -1.93 -20.06
N ILE A 55 10.55 -1.25 -18.90
CA ILE A 55 11.12 0.10 -18.79
C ILE A 55 12.57 0.10 -19.20
N LYS A 56 13.36 -0.90 -18.76
CA LYS A 56 14.77 -1.03 -19.14
C LYS A 56 14.96 -1.13 -20.66
N LYS A 57 14.09 -1.88 -21.33
CA LYS A 57 14.14 -2.11 -22.78
C LYS A 57 13.66 -0.90 -23.58
N HIS A 58 12.53 -0.33 -23.19
CA HIS A 58 11.83 0.67 -24.00
C HIS A 58 12.04 2.11 -23.53
N LYS A 59 12.70 2.30 -22.36
CA LYS A 59 12.78 3.57 -21.64
C LYS A 59 11.42 4.02 -21.13
N GLY A 60 11.39 5.08 -20.34
CA GLY A 60 10.15 5.64 -19.79
C GLY A 60 10.18 5.82 -18.28
N VAL A 61 9.05 6.15 -17.73
CA VAL A 61 8.82 6.38 -16.29
C VAL A 61 7.65 5.50 -15.83
N PHE A 62 7.79 4.92 -14.66
CA PHE A 62 6.71 4.23 -13.95
C PHE A 62 6.40 4.96 -12.66
N ILE A 63 5.13 5.22 -12.42
CA ILE A 63 4.64 5.84 -11.19
C ILE A 63 3.69 4.86 -10.53
N THR A 64 3.86 4.62 -9.24
CA THR A 64 2.93 3.85 -8.42
C THR A 64 2.55 4.66 -7.18
N ILE A 65 1.28 4.68 -6.85
CA ILE A 65 0.72 5.40 -5.70
C ILE A 65 -0.19 4.41 -4.98
N ASP A 66 0.14 4.09 -3.74
CA ASP A 66 -0.63 3.14 -2.96
C ASP A 66 -0.32 3.31 -1.46
N TYR A 67 -1.16 2.71 -0.61
CA TYR A 67 -0.87 2.56 0.81
C TYR A 67 0.26 1.56 1.00
N GLY A 68 1.30 1.97 1.74
CA GLY A 68 2.43 1.09 1.90
C GLY A 68 3.45 1.55 2.92
N TYR A 69 4.57 0.85 2.94
CA TYR A 69 5.67 1.13 3.86
C TYR A 69 7.03 0.92 3.18
N LYS A 70 8.02 1.64 3.65
CA LYS A 70 9.43 1.37 3.34
C LYS A 70 10.04 0.43 4.39
N ASN A 71 9.71 0.67 5.66
CA ASN A 71 10.13 -0.20 6.75
C ASN A 71 8.96 -1.11 7.14
N PRO A 72 9.14 -2.44 7.19
CA PRO A 72 8.06 -3.36 7.50
C PRO A 72 7.50 -3.09 8.92
N PRO A 73 6.18 -3.01 9.07
CA PRO A 73 5.55 -2.85 10.37
C PRO A 73 5.66 -4.13 11.20
N ASN A 74 5.57 -4.00 12.51
CA ASN A 74 5.56 -5.14 13.45
C ASN A 74 4.18 -5.83 13.58
N HIS A 75 3.25 -5.52 12.69
CA HIS A 75 1.89 -6.07 12.66
C HIS A 75 1.46 -6.36 11.23
N LEU A 76 0.42 -7.19 11.07
CA LEU A 76 -0.18 -7.45 9.76
C LEU A 76 -0.82 -6.16 9.23
N SER A 77 -0.54 -5.85 7.97
CA SER A 77 -1.22 -4.76 7.25
C SER A 77 -2.52 -5.23 6.57
N LEU A 78 -2.78 -6.55 6.57
CA LEU A 78 -4.03 -7.13 6.06
C LEU A 78 -5.22 -6.55 6.79
N GLN A 79 -6.14 -5.96 6.06
CA GLN A 79 -7.36 -5.38 6.60
C GLN A 79 -8.53 -5.62 5.64
N THR A 80 -9.74 -5.56 6.20
CA THR A 80 -10.98 -5.69 5.45
C THR A 80 -11.86 -4.48 5.69
N ILE A 81 -12.54 -4.05 4.62
CA ILE A 81 -13.40 -2.87 4.64
C ILE A 81 -14.73 -3.24 3.97
N TYR A 82 -15.81 -2.97 4.68
CA TYR A 82 -17.17 -3.06 4.16
C TYR A 82 -17.93 -1.75 4.45
N GLN A 83 -18.52 -1.16 3.41
CA GLN A 83 -19.23 0.13 3.51
C GLN A 83 -18.44 1.21 4.26
N HIS A 84 -17.15 1.37 3.89
CA HIS A 84 -16.19 2.32 4.48
C HIS A 84 -15.86 2.10 5.97
N LYS A 85 -16.20 0.94 6.55
CA LYS A 85 -15.88 0.57 7.92
C LYS A 85 -14.95 -0.65 7.93
N LYS A 86 -14.02 -0.67 8.89
CA LYS A 86 -13.20 -1.86 9.15
C LYS A 86 -14.08 -2.98 9.69
N THR A 87 -13.86 -4.18 9.18
CA THR A 87 -14.60 -5.41 9.54
C THR A 87 -13.63 -6.53 9.87
N HIS A 88 -14.13 -7.64 10.37
CA HIS A 88 -13.34 -8.86 10.52
C HIS A 88 -13.16 -9.58 9.17
N LEU A 89 -12.02 -10.29 9.02
CA LEU A 89 -11.62 -10.92 7.75
C LEU A 89 -12.69 -11.83 7.13
N PHE A 90 -13.48 -12.49 7.96
CA PHE A 90 -14.50 -13.46 7.52
C PHE A 90 -15.93 -13.02 7.82
N GLU A 91 -16.18 -11.74 8.08
CA GLU A 91 -17.52 -11.24 8.46
C GLU A 91 -18.44 -11.10 7.25
N ASN A 92 -17.97 -10.49 6.17
CA ASN A 92 -18.77 -10.22 4.97
C ASN A 92 -18.13 -10.85 3.73
N ILE A 93 -17.91 -12.16 3.77
CA ILE A 93 -17.21 -12.91 2.72
C ILE A 93 -17.87 -12.67 1.36
N GLY A 94 -17.07 -12.28 0.37
CA GLY A 94 -17.53 -11.98 -0.98
C GLY A 94 -18.05 -10.55 -1.18
N ASN A 95 -18.30 -9.78 -0.10
CA ASN A 95 -18.88 -8.42 -0.18
C ASN A 95 -18.00 -7.34 0.45
N GLN A 96 -16.80 -7.66 0.88
CA GLN A 96 -15.86 -6.71 1.49
C GLN A 96 -14.56 -6.64 0.72
N ASP A 97 -13.92 -5.47 0.75
CA ASP A 97 -12.58 -5.29 0.21
C ASP A 97 -11.55 -5.90 1.16
N ILE A 98 -10.61 -6.66 0.59
CA ILE A 98 -9.46 -7.21 1.32
C ILE A 98 -8.22 -6.49 0.80
N THR A 99 -7.52 -5.78 1.67
CA THR A 99 -6.35 -4.98 1.32
C THR A 99 -5.16 -5.29 2.21
N ALA A 100 -3.97 -5.05 1.70
CA ALA A 100 -2.72 -5.08 2.45
C ALA A 100 -1.80 -3.98 1.93
N HIS A 101 -0.90 -3.49 2.77
CA HIS A 101 0.02 -2.44 2.39
C HIS A 101 1.10 -2.93 1.41
N VAL A 102 1.50 -2.06 0.51
CA VAL A 102 2.61 -2.32 -0.41
C VAL A 102 3.94 -2.17 0.31
N ASN A 103 4.80 -3.18 0.19
CA ASN A 103 6.19 -3.09 0.62
C ASN A 103 7.01 -2.38 -0.46
N PHE A 104 7.16 -1.06 -0.35
CA PHE A 104 7.90 -0.24 -1.31
C PHE A 104 9.41 -0.49 -1.27
N ASP A 105 9.98 -0.84 -0.11
CA ASP A 105 11.41 -1.21 -0.03
C ASP A 105 11.71 -2.40 -0.95
N LYS A 106 10.79 -3.37 -0.99
CA LYS A 106 10.93 -4.51 -1.89
C LYS A 106 10.85 -4.10 -3.36
N LEU A 107 9.95 -3.18 -3.73
CA LEU A 107 9.85 -2.67 -5.10
C LEU A 107 11.11 -1.90 -5.50
N ILE A 108 11.60 -1.04 -4.62
CA ILE A 108 12.87 -0.30 -4.81
C ILE A 108 14.03 -1.29 -5.03
N SER A 109 14.14 -2.32 -4.18
CA SER A 109 15.17 -3.36 -4.32
C SER A 109 15.09 -4.09 -5.67
N ILE A 110 13.87 -4.41 -6.14
CA ILE A 110 13.68 -5.01 -7.46
C ILE A 110 14.12 -4.05 -8.56
N ALA A 111 13.70 -2.80 -8.55
CA ALA A 111 14.07 -1.80 -9.55
C ALA A 111 15.59 -1.61 -9.63
N ASN A 112 16.28 -1.55 -8.49
CA ASN A 112 17.74 -1.45 -8.41
C ASN A 112 18.44 -2.66 -9.07
N ASN A 113 17.89 -3.88 -8.92
CA ASN A 113 18.45 -5.07 -9.59
C ASN A 113 18.33 -5.00 -11.12
N TYR A 114 17.44 -4.17 -11.66
CA TYR A 114 17.34 -3.87 -13.09
C TYR A 114 18.15 -2.63 -13.51
N ASN A 115 18.91 -2.02 -12.58
CA ASN A 115 19.63 -0.75 -12.78
C ASN A 115 18.70 0.40 -13.21
N LEU A 116 17.48 0.42 -12.68
CA LEU A 116 16.56 1.53 -12.87
C LEU A 116 16.78 2.58 -11.79
N LYS A 117 16.77 3.86 -12.21
CA LYS A 117 16.87 4.98 -11.28
C LYS A 117 15.56 5.16 -10.53
N ILE A 118 15.63 5.31 -9.21
CA ILE A 118 14.50 5.72 -8.38
C ILE A 118 14.49 7.25 -8.36
N GLU A 119 13.56 7.85 -9.08
CA GLU A 119 13.46 9.32 -9.15
C GLU A 119 12.99 9.92 -7.83
N THR A 120 11.96 9.30 -7.22
CA THR A 120 11.47 9.75 -5.90
C THR A 120 10.76 8.62 -5.18
N PHE A 121 10.79 8.68 -3.87
CA PHE A 121 9.92 7.96 -2.94
C PHE A 121 9.53 8.93 -1.85
N CYS A 122 8.27 9.32 -1.80
CA CYS A 122 7.78 10.35 -0.89
C CYS A 122 6.33 10.07 -0.49
N SER A 123 5.85 10.79 0.53
CA SER A 123 4.45 10.76 0.92
C SER A 123 3.55 11.42 -0.12
N GLN A 124 2.25 11.11 -0.10
CA GLN A 124 1.25 11.79 -0.94
C GLN A 124 1.29 13.31 -0.74
N LYS A 125 1.41 13.77 0.50
CA LYS A 125 1.54 15.20 0.84
C LYS A 125 2.71 15.85 0.10
N ASP A 126 3.91 15.26 0.22
CA ASP A 126 5.12 15.84 -0.36
C ASP A 126 5.04 15.84 -1.89
N PHE A 127 4.53 14.76 -2.46
CA PHE A 127 4.29 14.66 -3.90
C PHE A 127 3.32 15.75 -4.39
N LEU A 128 2.15 15.87 -3.76
CA LEU A 128 1.15 16.86 -4.16
C LEU A 128 1.63 18.30 -3.96
N ILE A 129 2.41 18.56 -2.89
CA ILE A 129 3.01 19.88 -2.67
C ILE A 129 4.02 20.19 -3.77
N SER A 130 4.88 19.26 -4.14
CA SER A 130 5.84 19.43 -5.23
C SER A 130 5.17 19.62 -6.60
N CYS A 131 3.99 19.02 -6.79
CA CYS A 131 3.16 19.18 -7.99
C CYS A 131 2.29 20.47 -8.00
N GLY A 132 2.44 21.35 -6.99
CA GLY A 132 1.78 22.65 -6.97
C GLY A 132 0.34 22.65 -6.47
N ILE A 133 -0.05 21.72 -5.60
CA ILE A 133 -1.42 21.66 -5.03
C ILE A 133 -1.79 22.94 -4.26
N LYS A 134 -0.81 23.66 -3.68
CA LYS A 134 -1.02 24.93 -2.98
C LYS A 134 -1.48 26.03 -3.94
N GLU A 135 -0.82 26.16 -5.07
CA GLU A 135 -1.14 27.12 -6.13
C GLU A 135 -2.48 26.76 -6.77
N ARG A 136 -2.74 25.49 -7.01
CA ARG A 136 -4.05 25.01 -7.48
C ARG A 136 -5.16 25.40 -6.50
N LYS A 137 -4.98 25.14 -5.19
CA LYS A 137 -5.92 25.55 -4.15
C LYS A 137 -6.19 27.06 -4.19
N LYS A 138 -5.12 27.88 -4.19
CA LYS A 138 -5.22 29.35 -4.26
C LYS A 138 -6.05 29.81 -5.47
N ASN A 139 -5.84 29.18 -6.63
CA ASN A 139 -6.58 29.51 -7.84
C ASN A 139 -8.05 29.07 -7.76
N LEU A 140 -8.34 27.90 -7.19
CA LEU A 140 -9.70 27.41 -7.01
C LEU A 140 -10.53 28.25 -6.03
N LEU A 141 -9.91 28.93 -5.08
CA LEU A 141 -10.58 29.78 -4.08
C LEU A 141 -11.00 31.15 -4.64
N LYS A 142 -10.43 31.58 -5.77
CA LYS A 142 -10.75 32.90 -6.36
C LYS A 142 -12.23 32.98 -6.71
N ASN A 143 -12.89 34.08 -6.29
CA ASN A 143 -14.28 34.41 -6.59
C ASN A 143 -15.29 33.29 -6.22
N LYS A 144 -15.05 32.57 -5.14
CA LYS A 144 -15.97 31.55 -4.64
C LYS A 144 -16.73 32.03 -3.41
N ASN A 145 -17.94 31.51 -3.25
CA ASN A 145 -18.74 31.73 -2.03
C ASN A 145 -18.20 30.89 -0.85
N ASP A 146 -18.59 31.26 0.36
CA ASP A 146 -18.10 30.62 1.60
C ASP A 146 -18.32 29.10 1.66
N LYS A 147 -19.44 28.61 1.14
CA LYS A 147 -19.73 27.16 1.10
C LYS A 147 -18.71 26.41 0.25
N THR A 148 -18.39 26.95 -0.92
CA THR A 148 -17.39 26.38 -1.83
C THR A 148 -15.99 26.48 -1.27
N ILE A 149 -15.64 27.59 -0.61
CA ILE A 149 -14.37 27.80 0.07
C ILE A 149 -14.17 26.73 1.17
N LYS A 150 -15.17 26.50 2.02
CA LYS A 150 -15.12 25.46 3.06
C LYS A 150 -14.90 24.07 2.45
N LYS A 151 -15.61 23.73 1.36
CA LYS A 151 -15.45 22.45 0.67
C LYS A 151 -14.03 22.27 0.14
N ILE A 152 -13.49 23.26 -0.60
CA ILE A 152 -12.13 23.19 -1.17
C ILE A 152 -11.07 23.04 -0.06
N ASN A 153 -11.23 23.78 1.05
CA ASN A 153 -10.32 23.65 2.18
C ASN A 153 -10.37 22.25 2.81
N ALA A 154 -11.56 21.68 2.99
CA ALA A 154 -11.73 20.34 3.53
C ALA A 154 -11.09 19.27 2.63
N GLU A 155 -11.33 19.36 1.31
CA GLU A 155 -10.73 18.44 0.33
C GLU A 155 -9.21 18.56 0.28
N TYR A 156 -8.68 19.78 0.30
CA TYR A 156 -7.24 20.02 0.37
C TYR A 156 -6.64 19.39 1.63
N ASN A 157 -7.24 19.67 2.81
CA ASN A 157 -6.74 19.12 4.07
C ASN A 157 -6.79 17.59 4.06
N ARG A 158 -7.86 16.99 3.55
CA ARG A 158 -7.95 15.53 3.40
C ARG A 158 -6.78 14.94 2.64
N LEU A 159 -6.31 15.61 1.58
CA LEU A 159 -5.22 15.12 0.74
C LEU A 159 -3.83 15.29 1.35
N VAL A 160 -3.61 16.35 2.16
CA VAL A 160 -2.26 16.73 2.63
C VAL A 160 -2.07 16.64 4.13
N ASP A 161 -3.11 16.45 4.92
CA ASP A 161 -3.00 16.34 6.37
C ASP A 161 -2.46 14.96 6.77
N ASP A 162 -1.44 14.93 7.63
CA ASP A 162 -0.80 13.71 8.09
C ASP A 162 -1.73 12.81 8.92
N SER A 163 -2.78 13.38 9.51
CA SER A 163 -3.83 12.64 10.22
C SER A 163 -4.87 11.98 9.30
N GLN A 164 -4.83 12.29 8.00
CA GLN A 164 -5.73 11.77 6.98
C GLN A 164 -4.94 11.01 5.90
N MET A 165 -4.87 11.53 4.68
CA MET A 165 -4.23 10.86 3.55
C MET A 165 -2.78 11.33 3.28
N GLY A 166 -2.31 12.37 3.97
CA GLY A 166 -1.02 12.99 3.67
C GLY A 166 0.20 12.08 3.86
N LYS A 167 0.12 11.12 4.77
CA LYS A 167 1.21 10.15 5.05
C LYS A 167 1.21 8.91 4.15
N MET A 168 0.26 8.81 3.24
CA MET A 168 0.24 7.69 2.29
C MET A 168 1.50 7.64 1.46
#